data_141f37b62d527bb44064a61fa6290e9e
#
_entry.id   141f37b62d527bb44064a61fa6290e9e
#
_cell.length_a   1.000
_cell.length_b   1.000
_cell.length_c   1.000
_cell.angle_alpha   90.00
_cell.angle_beta   90.00
_cell.angle_gamma   90.00
#
_symmetry.space_group_name_H-M   'P 1'
#
loop_
_entity.id
_entity.type
_entity.pdbx_description
1 polymer ?
#
loop_
_entity_poly.entity_id
_entity_poly.type
_entity_poly.pdbx_seq_one_letter_code
_entity_poly.pdbx_strand_id
1 'polypeptide(L)'
;MLIQDNLSVQEKLKILTAAAKYDVSCTSSGVNRKGKAGSMGNASEMGICHSFSADGRCISLLKILFTNQCIYDCKYCINRCSNDVVRTSFTPEEICRLTMEFYSRNYIEGLFLSSGILHSADYTMELLVKTLWILRKKMGFGGYIHVKAIPGASPSLIEQAGFLADRMSVNLELPTADGLKNLAPGKTRDKILTPMRQIQRGIAGQMIKEGMSLPDYGSYPAGGREIEKGSVKKGSAEKKSEEKAVVSVKQRTGPKQQLGRSRYGNFGLRQVANHRDYFVPAGQSTQIIVGATPESDYQMLMVTEALYQRFGLKRVFYSAYVSVNEDSALPVLPGGPPLLREHRLYQADWLMRYYGFDAGELLSEKQPNFNV
;
A
#
# COMPACT_ATOMS: atom_id res chain seq x y z
N MET A 1 -0.29 23.80 18.32
CA MET A 1 -1.19 22.83 17.66
C MET A 1 -2.62 23.37 17.73
N LEU A 2 -3.20 23.78 16.61
CA LEU A 2 -4.56 24.32 16.52
C LEU A 2 -5.52 23.21 16.11
N ILE A 3 -6.27 22.67 17.08
CA ILE A 3 -7.36 21.71 16.81
C ILE A 3 -8.61 22.57 16.58
N GLN A 4 -9.22 22.44 15.42
CA GLN A 4 -10.45 23.14 15.07
C GLN A 4 -11.59 22.14 14.93
N ASP A 5 -12.41 22.01 15.97
CA ASP A 5 -13.54 21.08 16.00
C ASP A 5 -14.82 21.66 15.37
N ASN A 6 -14.92 22.98 15.23
CA ASN A 6 -16.13 23.67 14.73
C ASN A 6 -16.11 23.96 13.23
N LEU A 7 -15.27 23.26 12.45
CA LEU A 7 -15.23 23.45 11.00
C LEU A 7 -16.43 22.78 10.32
N SER A 8 -16.93 23.45 9.28
CA SER A 8 -17.91 22.83 8.38
C SER A 8 -17.31 21.61 7.68
N VAL A 9 -18.17 20.68 7.25
CA VAL A 9 -17.74 19.49 6.49
C VAL A 9 -16.93 19.86 5.24
N GLN A 10 -17.24 20.99 4.58
CA GLN A 10 -16.49 21.47 3.42
C GLN A 10 -15.09 21.94 3.77
N GLU A 11 -14.91 22.63 4.89
CA GLU A 11 -13.59 23.07 5.38
C GLU A 11 -12.75 21.86 5.80
N LYS A 12 -13.33 20.92 6.55
CA LYS A 12 -12.68 19.64 6.87
C LYS A 12 -12.23 18.91 5.61
N LEU A 13 -13.09 18.85 4.58
CA LEU A 13 -12.78 18.21 3.31
C LEU A 13 -11.56 18.84 2.64
N LYS A 14 -11.47 20.18 2.58
CA LYS A 14 -10.30 20.88 2.01
C LYS A 14 -9.00 20.51 2.73
N ILE A 15 -9.01 20.53 4.06
CA ILE A 15 -7.82 20.22 4.87
C ILE A 15 -7.42 18.76 4.72
N LEU A 16 -8.36 17.85 4.86
CA LEU A 16 -8.06 16.41 4.92
C LEU A 16 -7.79 15.79 3.56
N THR A 17 -8.33 16.35 2.46
CA THR A 17 -7.94 15.95 1.10
C THR A 17 -6.56 16.50 0.72
N ALA A 18 -6.24 17.75 1.12
CA ALA A 18 -4.92 18.31 0.90
C ALA A 18 -3.84 17.50 1.63
N ALA A 19 -4.10 17.05 2.85
CA ALA A 19 -3.21 16.19 3.61
C ALA A 19 -3.10 14.77 3.00
N ALA A 20 -4.13 14.29 2.32
CA ALA A 20 -4.15 12.96 1.70
C ALA A 20 -3.34 12.85 0.41
N LYS A 21 -2.93 13.96 -0.26
CA LYS A 21 -2.16 13.89 -1.52
C LYS A 21 -0.78 13.24 -1.37
N TYR A 22 -0.18 13.31 -0.20
CA TYR A 22 1.12 12.69 0.08
C TYR A 22 1.05 11.16 0.28
N ASP A 23 -0.14 10.60 0.21
CA ASP A 23 -0.38 9.17 0.26
C ASP A 23 -0.58 8.62 -1.15
N VAL A 24 0.44 8.05 -1.76
CA VAL A 24 0.50 7.73 -3.21
C VAL A 24 -0.04 6.34 -3.54
N SER A 25 -0.97 5.78 -2.80
CA SER A 25 -1.58 4.49 -3.17
C SER A 25 -2.56 4.55 -4.36
N CYS A 26 -2.60 5.67 -5.09
CA CYS A 26 -3.37 5.83 -6.33
C CYS A 26 -2.86 7.05 -7.12
N THR A 27 -3.07 7.05 -8.42
CA THR A 27 -2.74 8.19 -9.29
C THR A 27 -3.81 9.28 -9.14
N SER A 28 -3.43 10.49 -8.68
CA SER A 28 -4.27 11.67 -8.78
C SER A 28 -4.01 12.39 -10.10
N SER A 29 -5.04 13.02 -10.68
CA SER A 29 -4.87 13.74 -11.96
C SER A 29 -4.03 15.01 -11.84
N GLY A 30 -3.86 15.55 -10.63
CA GLY A 30 -3.10 16.79 -10.37
C GLY A 30 -3.64 18.05 -11.10
N VAL A 31 -4.80 17.96 -11.72
CA VAL A 31 -5.35 19.04 -12.54
C VAL A 31 -6.31 19.91 -11.73
N ASN A 32 -5.94 21.17 -11.58
CA ASN A 32 -6.81 22.18 -10.98
C ASN A 32 -7.17 23.25 -12.04
N ARG A 33 -8.43 23.26 -12.46
CA ARG A 33 -8.95 24.17 -13.48
C ARG A 33 -10.25 24.81 -13.00
N LYS A 34 -10.22 26.09 -12.68
CA LYS A 34 -11.45 26.84 -12.41
C LYS A 34 -12.22 27.07 -13.71
N GLY A 35 -13.52 26.81 -13.69
CA GLY A 35 -14.41 27.16 -14.80
C GLY A 35 -14.39 28.66 -15.08
N LYS A 36 -14.39 29.01 -16.35
CA LYS A 36 -14.57 30.41 -16.79
C LYS A 36 -16.02 30.61 -17.20
N ALA A 37 -16.53 31.85 -17.09
CA ALA A 37 -17.85 32.19 -17.60
C ALA A 37 -17.96 31.78 -19.09
N GLY A 38 -18.98 30.98 -19.44
CA GLY A 38 -19.17 30.44 -20.80
C GLY A 38 -18.48 29.11 -21.09
N SER A 39 -17.74 28.52 -20.14
CA SER A 39 -17.19 27.16 -20.28
C SER A 39 -17.95 26.16 -19.41
N MET A 40 -18.09 24.91 -19.88
CA MET A 40 -18.67 23.83 -19.08
C MET A 40 -17.58 23.07 -18.34
N GLY A 41 -17.75 22.88 -17.00
CA GLY A 41 -16.97 22.02 -16.14
C GLY A 41 -15.84 22.72 -15.37
N ASN A 42 -15.60 22.17 -14.18
CA ASN A 42 -14.47 22.49 -13.32
C ASN A 42 -13.63 21.22 -13.13
N ALA A 43 -12.31 21.34 -13.05
CA ALA A 43 -11.45 20.29 -12.53
C ALA A 43 -10.87 20.75 -11.19
N SER A 44 -11.12 19.98 -10.14
CA SER A 44 -10.56 20.25 -8.80
C SER A 44 -9.57 19.17 -8.43
N GLU A 45 -8.42 19.56 -7.89
CA GLU A 45 -7.45 18.61 -7.31
C GLU A 45 -8.00 17.90 -6.07
N MET A 46 -9.13 18.33 -5.55
CA MET A 46 -9.60 17.87 -4.25
C MET A 46 -10.21 16.49 -4.27
N GLY A 47 -9.49 15.55 -3.63
CA GLY A 47 -10.05 14.33 -3.05
C GLY A 47 -10.46 13.23 -4.01
N ILE A 48 -10.38 13.40 -5.32
CA ILE A 48 -10.68 12.32 -6.27
C ILE A 48 -9.39 11.77 -6.83
N CYS A 49 -9.17 10.48 -6.62
CA CYS A 49 -8.07 9.74 -7.21
C CYS A 49 -8.57 8.62 -8.12
N HIS A 50 -7.69 8.11 -8.94
CA HIS A 50 -8.00 7.03 -9.85
C HIS A 50 -7.22 5.78 -9.47
N SER A 51 -7.90 4.65 -9.42
CA SER A 51 -7.32 3.33 -9.25
C SER A 51 -7.75 2.44 -10.41
N PHE A 52 -6.93 1.47 -10.76
CA PHE A 52 -7.30 0.50 -11.79
C PHE A 52 -7.86 -0.76 -11.12
N SER A 53 -9.03 -1.19 -11.58
CA SER A 53 -9.58 -2.50 -11.23
C SER A 53 -8.82 -3.60 -11.99
N ALA A 54 -9.02 -4.86 -11.61
CA ALA A 54 -8.30 -5.96 -12.24
C ALA A 54 -8.73 -6.23 -13.70
N ASP A 55 -9.88 -5.72 -14.09
CA ASP A 55 -10.37 -5.74 -15.49
C ASP A 55 -9.85 -4.57 -16.34
N GLY A 56 -8.93 -3.75 -15.77
CA GLY A 56 -8.30 -2.62 -16.45
C GLY A 56 -9.12 -1.32 -16.45
N ARG A 57 -10.33 -1.30 -15.88
CA ARG A 57 -11.13 -0.07 -15.78
C ARG A 57 -10.52 0.90 -14.77
N CYS A 58 -10.56 2.17 -15.10
CA CYS A 58 -10.23 3.26 -14.18
C CYS A 58 -11.41 3.51 -13.24
N ILE A 59 -11.17 3.41 -11.93
CA ILE A 59 -12.16 3.65 -10.87
C ILE A 59 -11.85 4.97 -10.20
N SER A 60 -12.83 5.87 -10.14
CA SER A 60 -12.73 7.13 -9.41
C SER A 60 -13.04 6.94 -7.92
N LEU A 61 -12.13 7.33 -7.04
CA LEU A 61 -12.27 7.17 -5.60
C LEU A 61 -12.25 8.52 -4.88
N LEU A 62 -13.13 8.71 -3.91
CA LEU A 62 -12.98 9.77 -2.92
C LEU A 62 -11.83 9.39 -1.99
N LYS A 63 -10.72 10.10 -2.09
CA LYS A 63 -9.54 9.87 -1.26
C LYS A 63 -9.46 10.92 -0.16
N ILE A 64 -9.64 10.48 1.07
CA ILE A 64 -9.63 11.36 2.24
C ILE A 64 -8.89 10.73 3.43
N LEU A 65 -8.39 11.59 4.32
CA LEU A 65 -8.01 11.20 5.66
C LEU A 65 -9.23 11.28 6.59
N PHE A 66 -9.36 10.28 7.47
CA PHE A 66 -10.30 10.38 8.58
C PHE A 66 -9.92 11.55 9.51
N THR A 67 -8.62 11.66 9.79
CA THR A 67 -8.01 12.76 10.55
C THR A 67 -6.58 13.00 10.10
N ASN A 68 -6.11 14.25 10.23
CA ASN A 68 -4.70 14.59 10.11
C ASN A 68 -4.03 14.81 11.49
N GLN A 69 -4.74 14.56 12.59
CA GLN A 69 -4.13 14.43 13.91
C GLN A 69 -3.38 13.09 13.97
N CYS A 70 -2.16 13.11 14.50
CA CYS A 70 -1.35 11.91 14.60
C CYS A 70 -0.49 11.97 15.87
N ILE A 71 -0.42 10.85 16.59
CA ILE A 71 0.46 10.71 17.76
C ILE A 71 1.91 10.39 17.35
N TYR A 72 2.15 10.03 16.07
CA TYR A 72 3.49 9.71 15.58
C TYR A 72 4.21 10.93 15.02
N ASP A 73 5.53 10.90 15.14
CA ASP A 73 6.41 11.94 14.63
C ASP A 73 7.29 11.42 13.48
N CYS A 74 6.65 10.86 12.43
CA CYS A 74 7.38 10.40 11.26
C CYS A 74 7.96 11.60 10.51
N LYS A 75 9.29 11.70 10.43
CA LYS A 75 10.02 12.89 9.94
C LYS A 75 9.65 13.29 8.51
N TYR A 76 9.30 12.33 7.66
CA TYR A 76 8.87 12.56 6.28
C TYR A 76 7.40 12.96 6.13
N CYS A 77 6.60 12.97 7.19
CA CYS A 77 5.15 13.14 7.10
C CYS A 77 4.72 14.56 7.41
N ILE A 78 3.89 15.16 6.56
CA ILE A 78 3.31 16.49 6.79
C ILE A 78 2.43 16.52 8.05
N ASN A 79 1.83 15.37 8.41
CA ASN A 79 0.93 15.23 9.55
C ASN A 79 1.63 14.75 10.84
N ARG A 80 2.98 14.80 10.90
CA ARG A 80 3.73 14.46 12.13
C ARG A 80 3.27 15.34 13.29
N CYS A 81 3.29 14.80 14.53
CA CYS A 81 2.73 15.50 15.68
C CYS A 81 3.44 16.83 15.99
N SER A 82 4.72 16.96 15.65
CA SER A 82 5.52 18.17 15.87
C SER A 82 5.25 19.30 14.86
N ASN A 83 4.57 19.02 13.74
CA ASN A 83 4.26 20.07 12.77
C ASN A 83 3.10 20.96 13.24
N ASP A 84 3.27 22.28 13.07
CA ASP A 84 2.22 23.25 13.35
C ASP A 84 1.34 23.44 12.11
N VAL A 85 0.43 22.49 11.91
CA VAL A 85 -0.59 22.53 10.85
C VAL A 85 -1.98 22.47 11.46
N VAL A 86 -2.97 23.03 10.75
CA VAL A 86 -4.37 22.97 11.19
C VAL A 86 -4.80 21.50 11.25
N ARG A 87 -5.31 21.10 12.41
CA ARG A 87 -5.75 19.72 12.69
C ARG A 87 -7.27 19.65 12.76
N THR A 88 -7.81 18.64 12.13
CA THR A 88 -9.25 18.35 12.20
C THR A 88 -9.52 16.86 11.99
N SER A 89 -10.72 16.44 12.32
CA SER A 89 -11.18 15.07 12.14
C SER A 89 -12.60 15.06 11.62
N PHE A 90 -12.91 14.09 10.78
CA PHE A 90 -14.29 13.74 10.49
C PHE A 90 -14.87 12.84 11.58
N THR A 91 -16.19 12.82 11.66
CA THR A 91 -16.90 11.71 12.31
C THR A 91 -17.16 10.59 11.29
N PRO A 92 -17.38 9.34 11.73
CA PRO A 92 -17.79 8.26 10.83
C PRO A 92 -19.02 8.62 9.99
N GLU A 93 -19.97 9.31 10.60
CA GLU A 93 -21.23 9.72 9.97
C GLU A 93 -21.03 10.80 8.89
N GLU A 94 -20.10 11.74 9.11
CA GLU A 94 -19.72 12.76 8.12
C GLU A 94 -19.09 12.13 6.87
N ILE A 95 -18.14 11.19 7.05
CA ILE A 95 -17.52 10.46 5.92
C ILE A 95 -18.57 9.66 5.15
N CYS A 96 -19.43 8.96 5.87
CA CYS A 96 -20.48 8.17 5.23
C CYS A 96 -21.42 9.04 4.39
N ARG A 97 -21.86 10.18 4.93
CA ARG A 97 -22.72 11.12 4.20
C ARG A 97 -22.00 11.68 2.95
N LEU A 98 -20.77 12.16 3.10
CA LEU A 98 -19.97 12.64 1.97
C LEU A 98 -19.81 11.58 0.87
N THR A 99 -19.45 10.36 1.26
CA THR A 99 -19.27 9.25 0.32
C THR A 99 -20.55 8.96 -0.45
N MET A 100 -21.69 8.88 0.24
CA MET A 100 -22.98 8.63 -0.39
C MET A 100 -23.43 9.78 -1.29
N GLU A 101 -23.22 11.03 -0.88
CA GLU A 101 -23.55 12.19 -1.69
C GLU A 101 -22.75 12.27 -2.98
N PHE A 102 -21.44 11.98 -2.95
CA PHE A 102 -20.62 11.95 -4.15
C PHE A 102 -20.93 10.72 -5.03
N TYR A 103 -21.19 9.59 -4.42
CA TYR A 103 -21.54 8.36 -5.14
C TYR A 103 -22.89 8.50 -5.87
N SER A 104 -23.92 9.01 -5.20
CA SER A 104 -25.27 9.19 -5.79
C SER A 104 -25.29 10.18 -6.96
N ARG A 105 -24.31 11.11 -7.00
CA ARG A 105 -24.12 12.06 -8.11
C ARG A 105 -23.17 11.56 -9.19
N ASN A 106 -22.71 10.30 -9.10
CA ASN A 106 -21.75 9.70 -10.04
C ASN A 106 -20.40 10.44 -10.12
N TYR A 107 -19.98 11.11 -9.04
CA TYR A 107 -18.65 11.75 -8.99
C TYR A 107 -17.55 10.76 -8.65
N ILE A 108 -17.91 9.69 -7.94
CA ILE A 108 -17.00 8.63 -7.51
C ILE A 108 -17.66 7.26 -7.66
N GLU A 109 -16.83 6.23 -7.80
CA GLU A 109 -17.23 4.83 -7.76
C GLU A 109 -16.86 4.14 -6.45
N GLY A 110 -16.10 4.85 -5.58
CA GLY A 110 -15.69 4.28 -4.31
C GLY A 110 -15.01 5.27 -3.37
N LEU A 111 -14.57 4.73 -2.23
CA LEU A 111 -13.89 5.44 -1.15
C LEU A 111 -12.47 4.87 -0.96
N PHE A 112 -11.47 5.74 -0.87
CA PHE A 112 -10.16 5.43 -0.31
C PHE A 112 -10.00 6.16 1.02
N LEU A 113 -10.04 5.39 2.12
CA LEU A 113 -9.99 5.92 3.48
C LEU A 113 -8.66 5.60 4.14
N SER A 114 -7.94 6.63 4.54
CA SER A 114 -6.73 6.56 5.36
C SER A 114 -6.87 7.46 6.60
N SER A 115 -5.87 7.48 7.48
CA SER A 115 -5.94 8.28 8.71
C SER A 115 -4.55 8.59 9.28
N GLY A 116 -4.40 9.73 9.94
CA GLY A 116 -3.47 9.87 11.04
C GLY A 116 -3.88 8.95 12.20
N ILE A 117 -3.08 8.84 13.25
CA ILE A 117 -3.35 7.96 14.39
C ILE A 117 -3.75 8.80 15.60
N LEU A 118 -5.05 8.74 15.95
CA LEU A 118 -5.60 9.35 17.16
C LEU A 118 -5.36 8.43 18.36
N HIS A 119 -5.02 8.97 19.49
CA HIS A 119 -4.89 8.28 20.80
C HIS A 119 -4.14 6.95 20.75
N SER A 120 -4.61 5.98 19.96
CA SER A 120 -3.99 4.67 19.76
C SER A 120 -4.29 4.10 18.36
N ALA A 121 -3.55 3.05 17.98
CA ALA A 121 -3.81 2.32 16.74
C ALA A 121 -5.20 1.69 16.72
N ASP A 122 -5.59 1.06 17.84
CA ASP A 122 -6.91 0.40 17.99
C ASP A 122 -8.05 1.42 17.94
N TYR A 123 -7.98 2.49 18.71
CA TYR A 123 -9.00 3.53 18.70
C TYR A 123 -9.25 4.08 17.29
N THR A 124 -8.15 4.36 16.56
CA THR A 124 -8.27 4.85 15.17
C THR A 124 -8.87 3.80 14.25
N MET A 125 -8.42 2.55 14.38
CA MET A 125 -8.94 1.46 13.54
C MET A 125 -10.41 1.16 13.83
N GLU A 126 -10.87 1.27 15.08
CA GLU A 126 -12.29 1.16 15.46
C GLU A 126 -13.15 2.21 14.73
N LEU A 127 -12.70 3.46 14.66
CA LEU A 127 -13.41 4.52 13.94
C LEU A 127 -13.48 4.22 12.44
N LEU A 128 -12.39 3.71 11.85
CA LEU A 128 -12.39 3.27 10.45
C LEU A 128 -13.37 2.12 10.24
N VAL A 129 -13.32 1.07 11.06
CA VAL A 129 -14.25 -0.07 11.00
C VAL A 129 -15.69 0.39 11.15
N LYS A 130 -15.98 1.27 12.11
CA LYS A 130 -17.32 1.87 12.29
C LYS A 130 -17.80 2.56 11.02
N THR A 131 -16.93 3.35 10.38
CA THR A 131 -17.23 4.03 9.11
C THR A 131 -17.59 3.03 8.02
N LEU A 132 -16.75 2.01 7.81
CA LEU A 132 -17.00 0.98 6.81
C LEU A 132 -18.28 0.19 7.09
N TRP A 133 -18.54 -0.12 8.36
CA TRP A 133 -19.75 -0.83 8.78
C TRP A 133 -21.02 0.00 8.51
N ILE A 134 -21.02 1.30 8.82
CA ILE A 134 -22.14 2.19 8.51
C ILE A 134 -22.39 2.21 7.01
N LEU A 135 -21.36 2.40 6.18
CA LEU A 135 -21.49 2.39 4.73
C LEU A 135 -22.08 1.08 4.22
N ARG A 136 -21.50 -0.07 4.60
CA ARG A 136 -21.91 -1.39 4.09
C ARG A 136 -23.24 -1.86 4.63
N LYS A 137 -23.45 -1.76 5.96
CA LYS A 137 -24.60 -2.41 6.63
C LYS A 137 -25.79 -1.48 6.85
N LYS A 138 -25.57 -0.18 7.12
CA LYS A 138 -26.68 0.77 7.31
C LYS A 138 -27.10 1.46 6.02
N MET A 139 -26.13 1.89 5.20
CA MET A 139 -26.43 2.68 3.99
C MET A 139 -26.45 1.85 2.71
N GLY A 140 -26.10 0.55 2.75
CA GLY A 140 -26.13 -0.34 1.60
C GLY A 140 -25.14 0.06 0.49
N PHE A 141 -24.03 0.73 0.85
CA PHE A 141 -23.05 1.19 -0.13
C PHE A 141 -22.43 0.02 -0.87
N GLY A 142 -22.68 -0.07 -2.19
CA GLY A 142 -22.15 -1.09 -3.09
C GLY A 142 -20.86 -0.71 -3.79
N GLY A 143 -20.38 0.53 -3.66
CA GLY A 143 -19.17 1.02 -4.31
C GLY A 143 -17.89 0.42 -3.73
N TYR A 144 -16.76 0.64 -4.42
CA TYR A 144 -15.46 0.12 -4.02
C TYR A 144 -14.94 0.81 -2.74
N ILE A 145 -14.40 0.03 -1.80
CA ILE A 145 -13.76 0.54 -0.59
C ILE A 145 -12.31 0.05 -0.50
N HIS A 146 -11.38 1.01 -0.49
CA HIS A 146 -10.00 0.78 -0.12
C HIS A 146 -9.74 1.42 1.25
N VAL A 147 -9.36 0.63 2.24
CA VAL A 147 -8.98 1.13 3.56
C VAL A 147 -7.50 0.91 3.83
N LYS A 148 -6.85 1.92 4.41
CA LYS A 148 -5.49 1.80 4.91
C LYS A 148 -5.54 1.33 6.37
N ALA A 149 -5.10 0.11 6.60
CA ALA A 149 -5.04 -0.44 7.95
C ALA A 149 -3.98 0.29 8.79
N ILE A 150 -4.29 0.50 10.05
CA ILE A 150 -3.42 1.18 10.99
C ILE A 150 -2.35 0.19 11.49
N PRO A 151 -1.04 0.50 11.34
CA PRO A 151 0.03 -0.33 11.86
C PRO A 151 -0.07 -0.48 13.38
N GLY A 152 -0.06 -1.74 13.86
CA GLY A 152 -0.17 -2.06 15.28
C GLY A 152 -1.61 -2.14 15.80
N ALA A 153 -2.63 -2.04 14.95
CA ALA A 153 -4.01 -2.32 15.33
C ALA A 153 -4.22 -3.81 15.64
N SER A 154 -5.16 -4.09 16.54
CA SER A 154 -5.46 -5.46 16.99
C SER A 154 -5.96 -6.34 15.82
N PRO A 155 -5.66 -7.65 15.87
CA PRO A 155 -6.05 -8.60 14.83
C PRO A 155 -7.55 -8.62 14.54
N SER A 156 -8.38 -8.49 15.56
CA SER A 156 -9.84 -8.51 15.41
C SER A 156 -10.36 -7.32 14.60
N LEU A 157 -9.76 -6.14 14.74
CA LEU A 157 -10.14 -4.95 13.97
C LEU A 157 -9.69 -5.04 12.51
N ILE A 158 -8.50 -5.60 12.27
CA ILE A 158 -8.00 -5.88 10.91
C ILE A 158 -8.93 -6.87 10.20
N GLU A 159 -9.37 -7.93 10.89
CA GLU A 159 -10.29 -8.91 10.35
C GLU A 159 -11.67 -8.29 10.02
N GLN A 160 -12.24 -7.53 10.95
CA GLN A 160 -13.51 -6.83 10.72
C GLN A 160 -13.44 -5.90 9.50
N ALA A 161 -12.36 -5.11 9.39
CA ALA A 161 -12.15 -4.26 8.23
C ALA A 161 -12.02 -5.06 6.93
N GLY A 162 -11.37 -6.23 6.97
CA GLY A 162 -11.18 -7.10 5.82
C GLY A 162 -12.48 -7.61 5.20
N PHE A 163 -13.52 -7.88 6.01
CA PHE A 163 -14.85 -8.25 5.52
C PHE A 163 -15.70 -7.07 5.02
N LEU A 164 -15.28 -5.84 5.29
CA LEU A 164 -16.01 -4.63 4.89
C LEU A 164 -15.37 -3.90 3.70
N ALA A 165 -14.08 -4.12 3.48
CA ALA A 165 -13.30 -3.48 2.42
C ALA A 165 -13.06 -4.41 1.23
N ASP A 166 -12.94 -3.82 0.04
CA ASP A 166 -12.52 -4.55 -1.17
C ASP A 166 -11.00 -4.71 -1.23
N ARG A 167 -10.27 -3.69 -0.80
CA ARG A 167 -8.81 -3.69 -0.71
C ARG A 167 -8.36 -3.13 0.62
N MET A 168 -7.31 -3.73 1.16
CA MET A 168 -6.57 -3.17 2.29
C MET A 168 -5.13 -2.87 1.91
N SER A 169 -4.58 -1.83 2.50
CA SER A 169 -3.14 -1.54 2.41
C SER A 169 -2.55 -1.29 3.79
N VAL A 170 -1.31 -1.73 3.96
CA VAL A 170 -0.47 -1.39 5.11
C VAL A 170 0.82 -0.84 4.54
N ASN A 171 1.12 0.43 4.78
CA ASN A 171 2.32 1.02 4.21
C ASN A 171 3.57 0.51 4.90
N LEU A 172 4.52 0.00 4.10
CA LEU A 172 5.86 -0.32 4.57
C LEU A 172 6.65 0.95 4.88
N GLU A 173 6.41 2.01 4.09
CA GLU A 173 7.04 3.32 4.12
C GLU A 173 8.52 3.27 3.70
N LEU A 174 9.38 2.61 4.46
CA LEU A 174 10.80 2.54 4.23
C LEU A 174 11.27 1.09 4.10
N PRO A 175 12.21 0.78 3.20
CA PRO A 175 12.59 -0.60 2.90
C PRO A 175 13.37 -1.28 4.04
N THR A 176 14.03 -0.52 4.92
CA THR A 176 14.89 -1.05 5.98
C THR A 176 14.34 -0.77 7.40
N ALA A 177 14.75 -1.60 8.36
CA ALA A 177 14.41 -1.40 9.77
C ALA A 177 15.12 -0.17 10.35
N ASP A 178 16.35 0.08 9.91
CA ASP A 178 17.13 1.25 10.33
C ASP A 178 16.52 2.55 9.81
N GLY A 179 16.08 2.56 8.54
CA GLY A 179 15.31 3.67 7.98
C GLY A 179 14.05 3.98 8.80
N LEU A 180 13.26 2.96 9.16
CA LEU A 180 12.07 3.12 10.01
C LEU A 180 12.44 3.65 11.39
N LYS A 181 13.48 3.10 12.03
CA LYS A 181 13.93 3.55 13.36
C LYS A 181 14.34 5.02 13.35
N ASN A 182 15.01 5.46 12.29
CA ASN A 182 15.54 6.82 12.19
C ASN A 182 14.48 7.85 11.80
N LEU A 183 13.57 7.49 10.87
CA LEU A 183 12.61 8.44 10.29
C LEU A 183 11.18 8.26 10.78
N ALA A 184 10.83 7.12 11.36
CA ALA A 184 9.49 6.81 11.85
C ALA A 184 9.53 5.97 13.14
N PRO A 185 10.10 6.48 14.24
CA PRO A 185 10.38 5.70 15.46
C PRO A 185 9.13 5.10 16.13
N GLY A 186 7.95 5.66 15.89
CA GLY A 186 6.67 5.09 16.34
C GLY A 186 6.23 3.83 15.59
N LYS A 187 6.83 3.56 14.43
CA LYS A 187 6.54 2.39 13.57
C LYS A 187 7.68 1.38 13.67
N THR A 188 7.34 0.12 13.86
CA THR A 188 8.30 -0.99 13.80
C THR A 188 7.92 -1.93 12.66
N ARG A 189 8.89 -2.71 12.15
CA ARG A 189 8.60 -3.72 11.13
C ARG A 189 7.49 -4.68 11.58
N ASP A 190 7.50 -5.10 12.83
CA ASP A 190 6.49 -6.03 13.34
C ASP A 190 5.09 -5.41 13.33
N LYS A 191 4.95 -4.14 13.72
CA LYS A 191 3.67 -3.41 13.64
C LYS A 191 3.14 -3.30 12.22
N ILE A 192 4.01 -3.34 11.20
CA ILE A 192 3.64 -3.26 9.79
C ILE A 192 3.41 -4.65 9.20
N LEU A 193 4.34 -5.58 9.41
CA LEU A 193 4.30 -6.90 8.76
C LEU A 193 3.27 -7.84 9.40
N THR A 194 2.94 -7.68 10.67
CA THR A 194 1.93 -8.51 11.35
C THR A 194 0.54 -8.33 10.72
N PRO A 195 0.00 -7.11 10.53
CA PRO A 195 -1.24 -6.91 9.78
C PRO A 195 -1.17 -7.45 8.35
N MET A 196 -0.04 -7.28 7.64
CA MET A 196 0.11 -7.83 6.29
C MET A 196 -0.02 -9.35 6.25
N ARG A 197 0.63 -10.07 7.20
CA ARG A 197 0.50 -11.53 7.33
C ARG A 197 -0.93 -11.94 7.66
N GLN A 198 -1.60 -11.19 8.50
CA GLN A 198 -2.99 -11.46 8.86
C GLN A 198 -3.91 -11.29 7.66
N ILE A 199 -3.77 -10.22 6.89
CA ILE A 199 -4.54 -10.01 5.67
C ILE A 199 -4.29 -11.13 4.67
N GLN A 200 -3.03 -11.54 4.47
CA GLN A 200 -2.67 -12.67 3.62
C GLN A 200 -3.36 -13.97 4.06
N ARG A 201 -3.35 -14.28 5.37
CA ARG A 201 -4.01 -15.47 5.91
C ARG A 201 -5.53 -15.43 5.72
N GLY A 202 -6.14 -14.26 5.89
CA GLY A 202 -7.58 -14.06 5.63
C GLY A 202 -7.93 -14.32 4.17
N ILE A 203 -7.15 -13.78 3.23
CA ILE A 203 -7.31 -14.02 1.80
C ILE A 203 -7.13 -15.52 1.46
N ALA A 204 -6.07 -16.14 1.99
CA ALA A 204 -5.80 -17.57 1.77
C ALA A 204 -6.92 -18.46 2.35
N GLY A 205 -7.40 -18.16 3.56
CA GLY A 205 -8.51 -18.86 4.17
C GLY A 205 -9.81 -18.75 3.36
N GLN A 206 -10.07 -17.61 2.74
CA GLN A 206 -11.21 -17.42 1.85
C GLN A 206 -11.06 -18.27 0.58
N MET A 207 -9.88 -18.27 -0.04
CA MET A 207 -9.60 -19.07 -1.24
C MET A 207 -9.81 -20.57 -1.00
N ILE A 208 -9.33 -21.08 0.16
CA ILE A 208 -9.52 -22.50 0.56
C ILE A 208 -11.02 -22.81 0.68
N LYS A 209 -11.81 -21.94 1.33
CA LYS A 209 -13.26 -22.13 1.47
C LYS A 209 -13.97 -22.20 0.11
N GLU A 210 -13.44 -21.51 -0.90
CA GLU A 210 -13.99 -21.52 -2.25
C GLU A 210 -13.43 -22.64 -3.13
N GLY A 211 -12.60 -23.54 -2.59
CA GLY A 211 -11.98 -24.62 -3.34
C GLY A 211 -10.94 -24.16 -4.36
N MET A 212 -10.41 -22.95 -4.20
CA MET A 212 -9.37 -22.39 -5.06
C MET A 212 -7.98 -22.83 -4.58
N SER A 213 -7.09 -23.11 -5.52
CA SER A 213 -5.68 -23.38 -5.18
C SER A 213 -5.03 -22.11 -4.63
N LEU A 214 -4.28 -22.27 -3.54
CA LEU A 214 -3.45 -21.19 -3.01
C LEU A 214 -2.39 -20.82 -4.06
N PRO A 215 -2.06 -19.54 -4.20
CA PRO A 215 -0.90 -19.13 -4.96
C PRO A 215 0.35 -19.78 -4.37
N ASP A 216 1.26 -20.22 -5.22
CA ASP A 216 2.59 -20.63 -4.75
C ASP A 216 3.35 -19.38 -4.30
N TYR A 217 3.32 -19.11 -3.00
CA TYR A 217 4.09 -18.05 -2.37
C TYR A 217 5.55 -18.44 -2.15
N GLY A 218 6.09 -19.37 -2.96
CA GLY A 218 7.45 -19.86 -2.85
C GLY A 218 7.71 -20.54 -1.51
N SER A 219 8.14 -21.79 -1.53
CA SER A 219 8.47 -22.58 -0.35
C SER A 219 9.69 -21.99 0.37
N TYR A 220 9.49 -20.92 1.14
CA TYR A 220 10.49 -20.46 2.09
C TYR A 220 10.25 -21.19 3.42
N PRO A 221 11.26 -21.89 3.97
CA PRO A 221 11.15 -22.51 5.28
C PRO A 221 10.79 -21.44 6.32
N ALA A 222 9.83 -21.79 7.19
CA ALA A 222 9.50 -21.02 8.38
C ALA A 222 10.67 -21.09 9.36
N GLY A 223 11.70 -20.28 9.14
CA GLY A 223 12.88 -20.15 9.97
C GLY A 223 13.54 -18.83 9.64
N GLY A 224 13.35 -17.86 10.53
CA GLY A 224 14.04 -16.59 10.43
C GLY A 224 15.54 -16.80 10.41
N ARG A 225 16.17 -16.53 9.29
CA ARG A 225 17.57 -16.11 9.28
C ARG A 225 17.55 -14.60 9.31
N GLU A 226 17.88 -14.06 10.47
CA GLU A 226 18.39 -12.71 10.59
C GLU A 226 19.55 -12.57 9.61
N ILE A 227 19.54 -11.48 8.85
CA ILE A 227 20.71 -11.09 8.07
C ILE A 227 21.71 -10.55 9.11
N GLU A 228 22.52 -11.44 9.66
CA GLU A 228 23.67 -11.06 10.49
C GLU A 228 24.75 -10.45 9.58
N LYS A 229 25.32 -9.38 10.11
CA LYS A 229 26.47 -8.68 9.57
C LYS A 229 27.60 -9.64 9.24
N GLY A 230 28.11 -9.58 8.02
CA GLY A 230 29.24 -10.35 7.57
C GLY A 230 30.47 -10.15 8.44
N SER A 231 30.90 -11.20 9.09
CA SER A 231 32.29 -11.34 9.53
C SER A 231 32.91 -12.51 8.74
N VAL A 232 33.90 -12.15 7.95
CA VAL A 232 34.76 -13.08 7.24
C VAL A 232 35.51 -13.93 8.26
N LYS A 233 35.30 -15.25 8.25
CA LYS A 233 36.29 -16.21 8.73
C LYS A 233 36.52 -17.32 7.72
N LYS A 234 37.79 -17.43 7.30
CA LYS A 234 38.36 -18.53 6.53
C LYS A 234 38.44 -19.80 7.42
N GLY A 235 38.23 -20.93 6.78
CA GLY A 235 38.87 -22.14 7.27
C GLY A 235 38.08 -23.42 7.18
N SER A 236 38.61 -24.28 6.32
CA SER A 236 38.73 -25.75 6.36
C SER A 236 37.55 -26.63 5.97
N ALA A 237 37.89 -27.42 4.98
CA ALA A 237 37.16 -28.53 4.38
C ALA A 237 37.04 -29.75 5.33
N GLU A 238 35.89 -30.39 5.27
CA GLU A 238 35.87 -31.87 5.45
C GLU A 238 34.71 -32.46 4.64
N LYS A 239 35.08 -33.53 3.92
CA LYS A 239 34.23 -34.41 3.10
C LYS A 239 33.38 -35.33 3.96
N LYS A 240 32.11 -35.57 3.57
CA LYS A 240 31.53 -36.92 3.57
C LYS A 240 30.26 -37.03 2.72
N SER A 241 30.38 -37.84 1.73
CA SER A 241 29.59 -38.98 1.20
C SER A 241 28.10 -38.77 0.89
N GLU A 242 27.89 -39.00 -0.37
CA GLU A 242 26.76 -39.36 -1.22
C GLU A 242 25.62 -40.16 -0.55
N GLU A 243 24.39 -39.73 -0.86
CA GLU A 243 23.30 -40.66 -1.12
C GLU A 243 22.44 -40.15 -2.28
N LYS A 244 22.37 -40.95 -3.34
CA LYS A 244 21.67 -40.67 -4.60
C LYS A 244 20.19 -40.89 -4.41
N ALA A 245 19.38 -39.85 -4.64
CA ALA A 245 17.98 -39.99 -4.99
C ALA A 245 17.78 -39.54 -6.45
N VAL A 246 17.55 -40.54 -7.31
CA VAL A 246 17.23 -40.36 -8.72
C VAL A 246 15.82 -39.85 -8.86
N VAL A 247 15.66 -38.60 -9.30
CA VAL A 247 14.37 -38.08 -9.76
C VAL A 247 14.48 -37.85 -11.27
N SER A 248 13.71 -38.61 -12.03
CA SER A 248 13.64 -38.54 -13.49
C SER A 248 13.14 -37.22 -13.99
N VAL A 249 13.98 -36.51 -14.74
CA VAL A 249 13.64 -35.29 -15.47
C VAL A 249 12.87 -35.69 -16.76
N LYS A 250 11.58 -35.45 -16.82
CA LYS A 250 10.83 -35.45 -18.07
C LYS A 250 11.11 -34.15 -18.83
N GLN A 251 11.83 -34.26 -19.91
CA GLN A 251 12.02 -33.19 -20.91
C GLN A 251 10.65 -32.72 -21.42
N ARG A 252 10.38 -31.44 -21.33
CA ARG A 252 9.28 -30.77 -22.01
C ARG A 252 9.80 -30.09 -23.28
N THR A 253 9.33 -30.58 -24.40
CA THR A 253 9.56 -30.05 -25.74
C THR A 253 8.74 -28.77 -25.99
N GLY A 254 9.40 -27.74 -26.50
CA GLY A 254 8.88 -26.73 -27.42
C GLY A 254 8.02 -25.57 -26.90
N PRO A 255 8.27 -24.36 -27.41
CA PRO A 255 7.62 -23.15 -26.89
C PRO A 255 6.26 -22.94 -27.57
N LYS A 256 5.17 -23.06 -26.84
CA LYS A 256 3.92 -22.38 -27.19
C LYS A 256 3.90 -21.06 -26.44
N GLN A 257 4.01 -19.95 -27.18
CA GLN A 257 3.72 -18.60 -26.69
C GLN A 257 2.31 -18.58 -26.10
N GLN A 258 2.24 -18.70 -24.76
CA GLN A 258 1.09 -18.26 -24.02
C GLN A 258 1.47 -16.93 -23.37
N LEU A 259 0.75 -15.87 -23.78
CA LEU A 259 0.80 -14.56 -23.13
C LEU A 259 0.79 -14.73 -21.60
N GLY A 260 1.77 -14.11 -20.95
CA GLY A 260 2.20 -14.30 -19.59
C GLY A 260 1.10 -14.45 -18.55
N ARG A 261 1.05 -15.61 -17.96
CA ARG A 261 0.49 -15.77 -16.61
C ARG A 261 1.49 -15.14 -15.64
N SER A 262 1.11 -14.00 -15.07
CA SER A 262 1.87 -13.37 -13.98
C SER A 262 2.20 -14.41 -12.91
N ARG A 263 3.47 -14.57 -12.57
CA ARG A 263 3.95 -15.40 -11.44
C ARG A 263 3.25 -15.06 -10.12
N TYR A 264 2.71 -13.85 -10.00
CA TYR A 264 2.06 -13.29 -8.81
C TYR A 264 0.53 -13.29 -8.89
N GLY A 265 -0.05 -14.27 -9.58
CA GLY A 265 -1.48 -14.60 -9.53
C GLY A 265 -2.40 -13.59 -10.21
N ASN A 266 -2.82 -13.88 -11.44
CA ASN A 266 -4.03 -13.33 -12.01
C ASN A 266 -5.24 -13.86 -11.23
N PHE A 267 -5.66 -13.12 -10.21
CA PHE A 267 -6.98 -13.32 -9.64
C PHE A 267 -7.98 -12.67 -10.60
N GLY A 268 -8.59 -13.49 -11.46
CA GLY A 268 -9.77 -13.06 -12.18
C GLY A 268 -10.80 -12.56 -11.17
N LEU A 269 -11.18 -11.29 -11.27
CA LEU A 269 -12.34 -10.79 -10.55
C LEU A 269 -13.56 -11.55 -11.07
N ARG A 270 -14.07 -12.48 -10.28
CA ARG A 270 -15.49 -12.81 -10.39
C ARG A 270 -16.24 -11.53 -10.04
N GLN A 271 -17.21 -11.15 -10.85
CA GLN A 271 -18.19 -10.13 -10.49
C GLN A 271 -18.77 -10.54 -9.14
N VAL A 272 -18.40 -9.80 -8.10
CA VAL A 272 -18.83 -10.08 -6.73
C VAL A 272 -20.24 -9.56 -6.61
N ALA A 273 -21.21 -10.40 -6.90
CA ALA A 273 -22.63 -10.07 -6.81
C ALA A 273 -23.10 -9.80 -5.37
N ASN A 274 -22.31 -10.21 -4.36
CA ASN A 274 -22.62 -9.97 -2.95
C ASN A 274 -21.34 -9.80 -2.12
N HIS A 275 -21.01 -8.57 -1.75
CA HIS A 275 -19.87 -8.18 -0.90
C HIS A 275 -19.89 -8.78 0.53
N ARG A 276 -20.91 -9.55 0.89
CA ARG A 276 -21.17 -9.86 2.31
C ARG A 276 -20.27 -10.94 2.91
N ASP A 277 -19.58 -11.73 2.07
CA ASP A 277 -18.92 -12.95 2.52
C ASP A 277 -17.44 -13.07 2.11
N TYR A 278 -16.89 -12.05 1.45
CA TYR A 278 -15.52 -12.10 0.92
C TYR A 278 -14.56 -11.23 1.70
N PHE A 279 -13.42 -11.82 2.09
CA PHE A 279 -12.36 -11.09 2.78
C PHE A 279 -11.41 -10.44 1.76
N VAL A 280 -11.39 -9.11 1.73
CA VAL A 280 -10.51 -8.28 0.89
C VAL A 280 -10.37 -8.79 -0.55
N PRO A 281 -11.47 -8.89 -1.33
CA PRO A 281 -11.48 -9.57 -2.64
C PRO A 281 -10.52 -8.96 -3.68
N ALA A 282 -10.22 -7.66 -3.58
CA ALA A 282 -9.22 -7.00 -4.43
C ALA A 282 -7.80 -7.09 -3.89
N GLY A 283 -7.58 -7.82 -2.78
CA GLY A 283 -6.28 -8.11 -2.21
C GLY A 283 -5.65 -6.97 -1.43
N GLN A 284 -4.39 -7.14 -1.07
CA GLN A 284 -3.62 -6.15 -0.33
C GLN A 284 -2.56 -5.46 -1.17
N SER A 285 -2.15 -4.27 -0.71
CA SER A 285 -1.07 -3.48 -1.31
C SER A 285 -0.25 -2.76 -0.23
N THR A 286 0.90 -2.22 -0.63
CA THR A 286 1.76 -1.41 0.24
C THR A 286 2.33 -0.23 -0.52
N GLN A 287 2.97 0.69 0.20
CA GLN A 287 3.70 1.82 -0.37
C GLN A 287 5.09 1.90 0.23
N ILE A 288 6.08 2.26 -0.60
CA ILE A 288 7.47 2.53 -0.22
C ILE A 288 7.84 3.93 -0.71
N ILE A 289 8.49 4.71 0.15
CA ILE A 289 9.01 6.03 -0.18
C ILE A 289 10.38 5.87 -0.82
N VAL A 290 10.58 6.51 -1.98
CA VAL A 290 11.81 6.44 -2.79
C VAL A 290 12.64 7.68 -2.53
N GLY A 291 13.88 7.51 -2.09
CA GLY A 291 14.85 8.60 -1.91
C GLY A 291 14.76 9.34 -0.58
N ALA A 292 13.94 8.87 0.39
CA ALA A 292 14.00 9.38 1.77
C ALA A 292 15.15 8.77 2.58
N THR A 293 15.67 7.64 2.15
CA THR A 293 16.72 6.84 2.76
C THR A 293 17.72 6.38 1.68
N PRO A 294 18.95 5.98 2.04
CA PRO A 294 20.04 5.76 1.07
C PRO A 294 19.95 4.45 0.29
N GLU A 295 18.93 3.64 0.50
CA GLU A 295 18.83 2.35 -0.17
C GLU A 295 18.83 2.47 -1.70
N SER A 296 19.52 1.54 -2.33
CA SER A 296 19.59 1.43 -3.79
C SER A 296 18.29 0.91 -4.39
N ASP A 297 18.14 1.08 -5.72
CA ASP A 297 16.99 0.52 -6.44
C ASP A 297 16.98 -1.01 -6.39
N TYR A 298 18.16 -1.64 -6.40
CA TYR A 298 18.30 -3.09 -6.23
C TYR A 298 17.73 -3.55 -4.89
N GLN A 299 18.09 -2.88 -3.79
CA GLN A 299 17.56 -3.20 -2.47
C GLN A 299 16.02 -3.01 -2.41
N MET A 300 15.50 -1.96 -3.05
CA MET A 300 14.06 -1.73 -3.14
C MET A 300 13.35 -2.83 -3.92
N LEU A 301 13.91 -3.28 -5.05
CA LEU A 301 13.34 -4.38 -5.84
C LEU A 301 13.39 -5.70 -5.09
N MET A 302 14.49 -6.02 -4.39
CA MET A 302 14.61 -7.21 -3.54
C MET A 302 13.54 -7.23 -2.44
N VAL A 303 13.29 -6.09 -1.79
CA VAL A 303 12.22 -5.97 -0.79
C VAL A 303 10.85 -6.14 -1.45
N THR A 304 10.63 -5.54 -2.61
CA THR A 304 9.38 -5.65 -3.38
C THR A 304 9.10 -7.09 -3.78
N GLU A 305 10.10 -7.80 -4.30
CA GLU A 305 10.00 -9.21 -4.65
C GLU A 305 9.63 -10.07 -3.43
N ALA A 306 10.34 -9.87 -2.31
CA ALA A 306 10.03 -10.57 -1.06
C ALA A 306 8.61 -10.28 -0.56
N LEU A 307 8.10 -9.07 -0.74
CA LEU A 307 6.72 -8.73 -0.39
C LEU A 307 5.70 -9.44 -1.27
N TYR A 308 5.94 -9.54 -2.57
CA TYR A 308 5.08 -10.32 -3.48
C TYR A 308 5.08 -11.80 -3.11
N GLN A 309 6.26 -12.38 -2.93
CA GLN A 309 6.42 -13.80 -2.63
C GLN A 309 5.86 -14.18 -1.25
N ARG A 310 6.16 -13.38 -0.21
CA ARG A 310 5.84 -13.76 1.19
C ARG A 310 4.46 -13.30 1.65
N PHE A 311 3.94 -12.21 1.11
CA PHE A 311 2.68 -11.61 1.58
C PHE A 311 1.58 -11.61 0.52
N GLY A 312 1.85 -12.08 -0.70
CA GLY A 312 0.87 -12.13 -1.77
C GLY A 312 0.30 -10.77 -2.13
N LEU A 313 1.11 -9.72 -2.07
CA LEU A 313 0.67 -8.38 -2.42
C LEU A 313 0.21 -8.32 -3.87
N LYS A 314 -0.81 -7.53 -4.14
CA LYS A 314 -1.25 -7.21 -5.50
C LYS A 314 -0.41 -6.13 -6.14
N ARG A 315 0.10 -5.20 -5.34
CA ARG A 315 0.93 -4.10 -5.81
C ARG A 315 1.75 -3.49 -4.69
N VAL A 316 2.98 -3.13 -5.04
CA VAL A 316 3.81 -2.19 -4.29
C VAL A 316 3.72 -0.84 -5.01
N PHE A 317 3.39 0.22 -4.28
CA PHE A 317 3.41 1.59 -4.78
C PHE A 317 4.73 2.24 -4.37
N TYR A 318 5.37 2.90 -5.32
CA TYR A 318 6.53 3.73 -5.07
C TYR A 318 6.11 5.18 -5.02
N SER A 319 6.68 5.95 -4.10
CA SER A 319 6.39 7.36 -3.94
C SER A 319 7.70 8.12 -3.81
N ALA A 320 8.02 8.95 -4.78
CA ALA A 320 9.17 9.83 -4.69
C ALA A 320 9.05 10.71 -3.43
N TYR A 321 10.12 10.77 -2.66
CA TYR A 321 10.17 11.57 -1.45
C TYR A 321 10.02 13.06 -1.80
N VAL A 322 9.08 13.72 -1.15
CA VAL A 322 8.86 15.15 -1.23
C VAL A 322 9.30 15.76 0.10
N SER A 323 10.22 16.71 0.04
CA SER A 323 10.68 17.42 1.24
C SER A 323 9.59 18.39 1.72
N VAL A 324 8.81 17.95 2.69
CA VAL A 324 7.74 18.75 3.33
C VAL A 324 8.12 19.25 4.73
N ASN A 325 9.20 18.73 5.27
CA ASN A 325 9.71 19.06 6.59
C ASN A 325 11.22 19.35 6.52
N GLU A 326 11.67 20.29 7.32
CA GLU A 326 13.09 20.53 7.57
C GLU A 326 13.54 19.65 8.76
N ASP A 327 14.35 18.63 8.48
CA ASP A 327 14.89 17.72 9.49
C ASP A 327 16.27 17.21 9.01
N SER A 328 17.28 17.29 9.86
CA SER A 328 18.66 16.90 9.52
C SER A 328 18.83 15.42 9.15
N ALA A 329 17.88 14.57 9.54
CA ALA A 329 17.88 13.15 9.18
C ALA A 329 17.26 12.88 7.80
N LEU A 330 16.68 13.88 7.16
CA LEU A 330 16.10 13.78 5.83
C LEU A 330 17.08 14.29 4.77
N PRO A 331 17.10 13.69 3.59
CA PRO A 331 17.98 14.16 2.51
C PRO A 331 17.52 15.51 1.97
N VAL A 332 18.48 16.36 1.69
CA VAL A 332 18.24 17.58 0.89
C VAL A 332 18.25 17.18 -0.60
N LEU A 333 17.19 17.50 -1.31
CA LEU A 333 17.02 17.18 -2.74
C LEU A 333 17.06 18.46 -3.59
N PRO A 334 18.23 18.94 -4.01
CA PRO A 334 18.34 20.19 -4.79
C PRO A 334 17.60 20.14 -6.14
N GLY A 335 17.47 18.94 -6.71
CA GLY A 335 16.74 18.68 -7.96
C GLY A 335 15.25 18.37 -7.77
N GLY A 336 14.72 18.48 -6.54
CA GLY A 336 13.34 18.10 -6.22
C GLY A 336 13.15 16.59 -6.05
N PRO A 337 11.88 16.11 -6.00
CA PRO A 337 11.56 14.70 -5.79
C PRO A 337 12.15 13.80 -6.90
N PRO A 338 12.68 12.61 -6.59
CA PRO A 338 13.30 11.70 -7.54
C PRO A 338 12.27 10.96 -8.42
N LEU A 339 11.51 11.72 -9.21
CA LEU A 339 10.39 11.21 -10.02
C LEU A 339 10.85 10.22 -11.09
N LEU A 340 12.01 10.44 -11.71
CA LEU A 340 12.53 9.52 -12.72
C LEU A 340 12.91 8.19 -12.10
N ARG A 341 13.49 8.19 -10.91
CA ARG A 341 13.79 6.98 -10.14
C ARG A 341 12.53 6.21 -9.78
N GLU A 342 11.49 6.91 -9.29
CA GLU A 342 10.16 6.33 -9.05
C GLU A 342 9.62 5.66 -10.31
N HIS A 343 9.67 6.37 -11.45
CA HIS A 343 9.18 5.84 -12.72
C HIS A 343 9.93 4.58 -13.15
N ARG A 344 11.28 4.54 -13.01
CA ARG A 344 12.08 3.34 -13.31
C ARG A 344 11.71 2.15 -12.42
N LEU A 345 11.47 2.38 -11.13
CA LEU A 345 11.01 1.34 -10.21
C LEU A 345 9.63 0.80 -10.62
N TYR A 346 8.70 1.64 -11.09
CA TYR A 346 7.42 1.17 -11.63
C TYR A 346 7.60 0.36 -12.92
N GLN A 347 8.54 0.71 -13.79
CA GLN A 347 8.85 -0.09 -14.99
C GLN A 347 9.40 -1.46 -14.60
N ALA A 348 10.33 -1.51 -13.64
CA ALA A 348 10.87 -2.75 -13.11
C ALA A 348 9.79 -3.61 -12.43
N ASP A 349 8.93 -3.02 -11.59
CA ASP A 349 7.78 -3.68 -11.00
C ASP A 349 6.84 -4.30 -12.05
N TRP A 350 6.64 -3.60 -13.17
CA TRP A 350 5.89 -4.14 -14.31
C TRP A 350 6.55 -5.40 -14.87
N LEU A 351 7.87 -5.37 -15.13
CA LEU A 351 8.62 -6.52 -15.63
C LEU A 351 8.54 -7.71 -14.67
N MET A 352 8.71 -7.47 -13.37
CA MET A 352 8.62 -8.51 -12.35
C MET A 352 7.23 -9.16 -12.31
N ARG A 353 6.16 -8.36 -12.28
CA ARG A 353 4.79 -8.87 -12.10
C ARG A 353 4.20 -9.53 -13.34
N TYR A 354 4.48 -9.02 -14.52
CA TYR A 354 3.83 -9.47 -15.76
C TYR A 354 4.72 -10.34 -16.63
N TYR A 355 6.03 -10.15 -16.56
CA TYR A 355 6.97 -10.92 -17.37
C TYR A 355 7.78 -11.92 -16.55
N GLY A 356 7.70 -11.86 -15.23
CA GLY A 356 8.31 -12.83 -14.32
C GLY A 356 9.81 -12.68 -14.14
N PHE A 357 10.35 -11.47 -14.36
CA PHE A 357 11.74 -11.16 -14.02
C PHE A 357 11.93 -11.18 -12.52
N ASP A 358 13.06 -11.66 -12.08
CA ASP A 358 13.52 -11.55 -10.70
C ASP A 358 14.31 -10.24 -10.51
N ALA A 359 14.37 -9.72 -9.29
CA ALA A 359 15.08 -8.46 -9.01
C ALA A 359 16.55 -8.52 -9.40
N GLY A 360 17.18 -9.71 -9.24
CA GLY A 360 18.58 -9.96 -9.60
C GLY A 360 18.86 -9.99 -11.10
N GLU A 361 17.84 -10.17 -11.96
CA GLU A 361 17.95 -10.09 -13.41
C GLU A 361 17.90 -8.64 -13.91
N LEU A 362 17.27 -7.73 -13.12
CA LEU A 362 17.11 -6.32 -13.49
C LEU A 362 18.27 -5.45 -12.99
N LEU A 363 18.75 -5.71 -11.77
CA LEU A 363 19.84 -4.99 -11.11
C LEU A 363 20.70 -5.96 -10.30
N SER A 364 21.89 -5.51 -9.88
CA SER A 364 22.81 -6.30 -9.07
C SER A 364 23.54 -5.41 -8.05
N GLU A 365 24.30 -6.01 -7.14
CA GLU A 365 25.17 -5.26 -6.22
C GLU A 365 26.23 -4.43 -6.94
N LYS A 366 26.68 -4.86 -8.13
CA LYS A 366 27.66 -4.13 -8.95
C LYS A 366 27.03 -2.96 -9.71
N GLN A 367 25.76 -3.08 -10.07
CA GLN A 367 24.97 -2.03 -10.72
C GLN A 367 23.66 -1.86 -9.95
N PRO A 368 23.70 -1.18 -8.78
CA PRO A 368 22.58 -1.19 -7.84
C PRO A 368 21.47 -0.20 -8.16
N ASN A 369 21.67 0.74 -9.09
CA ASN A 369 20.71 1.76 -9.45
C ASN A 369 20.46 1.81 -10.94
N PHE A 370 19.23 2.17 -11.33
CA PHE A 370 18.92 2.48 -12.72
C PHE A 370 19.62 3.76 -13.15
N ASN A 371 19.92 3.85 -14.46
CA ASN A 371 20.38 5.10 -15.05
C ASN A 371 19.22 6.11 -15.04
N VAL A 372 19.41 7.22 -14.35
CA VAL A 372 18.46 8.32 -14.19
C VAL A 372 19.10 9.65 -14.55
#